data_e5ed35688a994ab772644df27aad90dd
#
_entry.id   e5ed35688a994ab772644df27aad90dd
#
_cell.length_a   1.000
_cell.length_b   1.000
_cell.length_c   1.000
_cell.angle_alpha   90.00
_cell.angle_beta   90.00
_cell.angle_gamma   90.00
#
_symmetry.space_group_name_H-M   'P 1'
#
loop_
_entity.id
_entity.type
_entity.pdbx_description
1 polymer ?
#
loop_
_entity_poly.entity_id
_entity_poly.type
_entity_poly.pdbx_seq_one_letter_code
_entity_poly.pdbx_strand_id
1 'polypeptide(L)' 'MELKDTVQLMQSDDYKDRFRAEYQQLAIRYKKLKKMVDNWDNLNFIPICPKSTYNMQLRAMSDYITVLEARAAIEQIAI' A
#
# COMPACT_ATOMS: atom_id res chain seq x y z
N MET A 1 -3.20 9.86 6.12
CA MET A 1 -2.58 8.95 7.09
C MET A 1 -1.16 8.64 6.67
N GLU A 2 -0.23 8.66 7.60
CA GLU A 2 1.16 8.30 7.34
C GLU A 2 1.45 6.90 7.84
N LEU A 3 2.54 6.28 7.34
CA LEU A 3 2.93 4.93 7.77
C LEU A 3 3.11 4.83 9.29
N LYS A 4 3.66 5.86 9.91
CA LYS A 4 3.87 5.90 11.37
C LYS A 4 2.55 5.78 12.14
N ASP A 5 1.44 6.19 11.55
CA ASP A 5 0.13 6.15 12.20
C ASP A 5 -0.43 4.74 12.31
N THR A 6 0.18 3.77 11.62
CA THR A 6 -0.25 2.36 11.64
C THR A 6 0.48 1.54 12.70
N VAL A 7 1.47 2.11 13.40
CA VAL A 7 2.33 1.35 14.31
C VAL A 7 1.54 0.73 15.47
N GLN A 8 0.63 1.50 16.07
CA GLN A 8 -0.18 0.99 17.18
C GLN A 8 -1.05 -0.18 16.75
N LEU A 9 -1.62 -0.11 15.54
CA LEU A 9 -2.42 -1.21 15.00
C LEU A 9 -1.58 -2.46 14.78
N MET A 10 -0.34 -2.27 14.29
CA MET A 10 0.59 -3.40 14.09
C MET A 10 0.95 -4.12 15.38
N GLN A 11 1.02 -3.37 16.48
CA GLN A 11 1.43 -3.89 17.78
C GLN A 11 0.27 -4.42 18.61
N SER A 12 -0.95 -4.33 18.08
CA SER A 12 -2.14 -4.79 18.79
C SER A 12 -2.18 -6.32 18.88
N ASP A 13 -2.74 -6.84 19.95
CA ASP A 13 -3.02 -8.26 20.11
C ASP A 13 -4.24 -8.70 19.28
N ASP A 14 -5.04 -7.75 18.82
CA ASP A 14 -6.23 -8.03 18.00
C ASP A 14 -5.80 -8.24 16.54
N TYR A 15 -6.13 -9.43 16.00
CA TYR A 15 -5.85 -9.76 14.60
C TYR A 15 -6.45 -8.73 13.64
N LYS A 16 -7.68 -8.25 13.93
CA LYS A 16 -8.33 -7.29 13.04
C LYS A 16 -7.57 -5.97 12.96
N ASP A 17 -6.96 -5.54 14.06
CA ASP A 17 -6.12 -4.33 14.06
C ASP A 17 -4.87 -4.55 13.22
N ARG A 18 -4.22 -5.71 13.35
CA ARG A 18 -3.03 -6.02 12.54
C ARG A 18 -3.38 -6.12 11.06
N PHE A 19 -4.55 -6.66 10.74
CA PHE A 19 -5.05 -6.72 9.36
C PHE A 19 -5.26 -5.31 8.80
N ARG A 20 -5.88 -4.42 9.58
CA ARG A 20 -6.09 -3.03 9.17
C ARG A 20 -4.75 -2.32 8.93
N ALA A 21 -3.75 -2.61 9.78
CA ALA A 21 -2.42 -2.04 9.61
C ALA A 21 -1.80 -2.48 8.28
N GLU A 22 -1.87 -3.75 7.96
CA GLU A 22 -1.36 -4.29 6.68
C GLU A 22 -2.03 -3.59 5.49
N TYR A 23 -3.35 -3.50 5.51
CA TYR A 23 -4.08 -2.86 4.43
C TYR A 23 -3.72 -1.38 4.31
N GLN A 24 -3.71 -0.65 5.41
CA GLN A 24 -3.42 0.78 5.41
C GLN A 24 -1.99 1.07 4.95
N GLN A 25 -1.02 0.27 5.39
CA GLN A 25 0.38 0.43 4.97
C GLN A 25 0.50 0.21 3.47
N LEU A 26 -0.13 -0.83 2.95
CA LEU A 26 -0.07 -1.14 1.53
C LEU A 26 -0.74 -0.01 0.71
N ALA A 27 -1.89 0.48 1.14
CA ALA A 27 -2.59 1.57 0.47
C ALA A 27 -1.77 2.86 0.44
N ILE A 28 -1.11 3.20 1.56
CA ILE A 28 -0.26 4.38 1.66
C ILE A 28 0.94 4.25 0.71
N ARG A 29 1.61 3.10 0.71
CA ARG A 29 2.77 2.84 -0.15
C ARG A 29 2.38 2.88 -1.62
N TYR A 30 1.23 2.30 -1.96
CA TYR A 30 0.71 2.30 -3.32
C TYR A 30 0.47 3.72 -3.82
N LYS A 31 -0.21 4.55 -3.02
CA LYS A 31 -0.51 5.94 -3.41
C LYS A 31 0.76 6.76 -3.62
N LYS A 32 1.75 6.61 -2.74
CA LYS A 32 3.01 7.34 -2.85
C LYS A 32 3.79 6.93 -4.10
N LEU A 33 3.89 5.63 -4.35
CA LEU A 33 4.59 5.12 -5.53
C LEU A 33 3.88 5.53 -6.82
N LYS A 34 2.55 5.41 -6.84
CA LYS A 34 1.76 5.81 -8.00
C LYS A 34 1.94 7.28 -8.31
N LYS A 35 1.93 8.14 -7.29
CA LYS A 35 2.15 9.57 -7.47
C LYS A 35 3.52 9.85 -8.08
N MET A 36 4.57 9.17 -7.62
CA MET A 36 5.90 9.33 -8.18
C MET A 36 5.92 8.92 -9.65
N VAL A 37 5.34 7.78 -10.00
CA VAL A 37 5.34 7.25 -11.36
C VAL A 37 4.51 8.14 -12.29
N ASP A 38 3.38 8.65 -11.82
CA ASP A 38 2.52 9.56 -12.60
C ASP A 38 3.24 10.88 -12.92
N ASN A 39 4.22 11.27 -12.10
CA ASN A 39 5.01 12.49 -12.30
C ASN A 39 6.41 12.20 -12.82
N TRP A 40 6.62 11.07 -13.50
CA TRP A 40 7.93 10.59 -13.89
C TRP A 40 8.78 11.64 -14.61
N ASP A 41 8.18 12.36 -15.55
CA ASP A 41 8.89 13.34 -16.36
C ASP A 41 9.21 14.63 -15.61
N ASN A 42 8.64 14.83 -14.43
CA ASN A 42 8.81 16.04 -13.61
C ASN A 42 9.59 15.77 -12.33
N LEU A 43 10.19 14.59 -12.19
CA LEU A 43 10.99 14.26 -11.01
C LEU A 43 12.26 15.09 -10.99
N ASN A 44 12.66 15.50 -9.79
CA ASN A 44 13.92 16.25 -9.58
C ASN A 44 15.10 15.31 -9.34
N PHE A 45 14.96 14.04 -9.62
CA PHE A 45 16.02 13.02 -9.53
C PHE A 45 15.78 11.97 -10.62
N ILE A 46 16.82 11.17 -10.91
CA ILE A 46 16.72 10.07 -11.88
C ILE A 46 16.67 8.75 -11.11
N PRO A 47 15.53 8.06 -11.08
CA PRO A 47 15.45 6.76 -10.41
C PRO A 47 16.38 5.74 -11.08
N ILE A 48 17.01 4.90 -10.26
CA ILE A 48 17.91 3.84 -10.76
C ILE A 48 17.08 2.74 -11.45
N CYS A 49 15.95 2.36 -10.84
CA CYS A 49 15.06 1.38 -11.47
C CYS A 49 14.32 2.00 -12.63
N PRO A 50 14.13 1.26 -13.73
CA PRO A 50 13.35 1.77 -14.85
C PRO A 50 11.87 1.87 -14.48
N LYS A 51 11.15 2.75 -15.17
CA LYS A 51 9.72 2.98 -14.96
C LYS A 51 8.92 1.69 -15.10
N SER A 52 9.32 0.80 -16.02
CA SER A 52 8.64 -0.47 -16.24
C SER A 52 8.64 -1.35 -15.00
N THR A 53 9.73 -1.35 -14.23
CA THR A 53 9.80 -2.11 -12.97
C THR A 53 8.85 -1.56 -11.93
N TYR A 54 8.76 -0.24 -11.81
CA TYR A 54 7.79 0.38 -10.91
C TYR A 54 6.34 0.11 -11.33
N ASN A 55 6.08 0.07 -12.66
CA ASN A 55 4.74 -0.30 -13.14
C ASN A 55 4.38 -1.73 -12.77
N MET A 56 5.32 -2.66 -12.81
CA MET A 56 5.12 -4.04 -12.35
C MET A 56 4.80 -4.07 -10.84
N GLN A 57 5.52 -3.28 -10.06
CA GLN A 57 5.29 -3.20 -8.62
C GLN A 57 3.90 -2.64 -8.32
N LEU A 58 3.49 -1.59 -9.02
CA LEU A 58 2.16 -1.01 -8.84
C LEU A 58 1.06 -2.01 -9.16
N ARG A 59 1.23 -2.82 -10.21
CA ARG A 59 0.27 -3.87 -10.55
C ARG A 59 0.18 -4.91 -9.45
N ALA A 60 1.32 -5.38 -8.94
CA ALA A 60 1.34 -6.36 -7.87
C ALA A 60 0.69 -5.81 -6.59
N MET A 61 0.95 -4.55 -6.26
CA MET A 61 0.35 -3.90 -5.09
C MET A 61 -1.16 -3.75 -5.27
N SER A 62 -1.63 -3.37 -6.46
CA SER A 62 -3.05 -3.25 -6.75
C SER A 62 -3.77 -4.59 -6.60
N ASP A 63 -3.17 -5.67 -7.09
CA ASP A 63 -3.71 -7.01 -6.94
C ASP A 63 -3.76 -7.42 -5.47
N TYR A 64 -2.73 -7.11 -4.71
CA TYR A 64 -2.68 -7.41 -3.28
C TYR A 64 -3.76 -6.63 -2.52
N ILE A 65 -3.93 -5.35 -2.83
CA ILE A 65 -5.00 -4.53 -2.24
C ILE A 65 -6.36 -5.17 -2.50
N THR A 66 -6.61 -5.62 -3.71
CA THR A 66 -7.87 -6.28 -4.08
C THR A 66 -8.09 -7.54 -3.25
N VAL A 67 -7.05 -8.34 -3.04
CA VAL A 67 -7.14 -9.54 -2.20
C VAL A 67 -7.46 -9.19 -0.76
N LEU A 68 -6.82 -8.16 -0.21
CA LEU A 68 -7.10 -7.74 1.17
C LEU A 68 -8.52 -7.21 1.32
N GLU A 69 -9.02 -6.48 0.33
CA GLU A 69 -10.41 -6.00 0.35
C GLU A 69 -11.40 -7.15 0.31
N ALA A 70 -11.13 -8.16 -0.50
CA ALA A 70 -11.96 -9.37 -0.55
C ALA A 70 -11.93 -10.12 0.78
N ARG A 71 -10.75 -10.27 1.38
CA ARG A 71 -10.61 -10.91 2.69
C ARG A 71 -11.34 -10.12 3.78
N ALA A 72 -11.26 -8.80 3.75
CA ALA A 72 -11.95 -7.96 4.72
C ALA A 72 -13.46 -8.17 4.65
N ALA A 73 -14.00 -8.27 3.44
CA ALA A 73 -15.43 -8.52 3.24
C ALA A 73 -15.84 -9.90 3.79
N ILE A 74 -15.03 -10.93 3.49
CA ILE A 74 -15.30 -12.30 3.94
C ILE A 74 -15.17 -12.42 5.45
N GLU A 75 -14.15 -11.80 6.03
CA GLU A 75 -13.85 -11.88 7.47
C GLU A 75 -14.61 -10.82 8.27
N GLN A 76 -15.39 -9.98 7.61
CA GLN A 76 -16.19 -8.92 8.23
C GLN A 76 -15.33 -7.93 9.02
N ILE A 77 -14.23 -7.51 8.43
CA ILE A 77 -13.33 -6.52 9.00
C ILE A 77 -13.57 -5.18 8.31
N ALA A 78 -13.90 -4.16 9.10
CA ALA A 78 -14.04 -2.79 8.58
C ALA A 78 -12.66 -2.21 8.26
N ILE A 79 -12.49 -1.76 7.02
CA ILE A 79 -11.24 -1.12 6.57
C ILE A 79 -11.50 0.31 5.98
#